data_cfedb43c1e023793ed723ed84efeb139
#
_entry.id   cfedb43c1e023793ed723ed84efeb139
#
_cell.length_a   1.000
_cell.length_b   1.000
_cell.length_c   1.000
_cell.angle_alpha   90.00
_cell.angle_beta   90.00
_cell.angle_gamma   90.00
#
_symmetry.space_group_name_H-M   'P 1'
#
loop_
_entity.id
_entity.type
_entity.pdbx_description
1 polymer ?
#
loop_
_entity_poly.entity_id
_entity_poly.type
_entity_poly.pdbx_seq_one_letter_code
_entity_poly.pdbx_strand_id
1 'polypeptide(L)'
;TEVEPLELEKMIKENPDLLLLDVREDWERELIRIEPSAHCPVGKFSHPEGPVLPPEFMPEREVAVYCKAGVRSMMACQALEAMGYEKLYNLSGGMIRWSEDVGAPPPVD
;
A
#
# COMPACT_ATOMS: atom_id res chain seq x y z
N THR A 1 10.57 -3.95 3.93
CA THR A 1 11.57 -3.21 3.14
C THR A 1 11.00 -1.86 2.69
N GLU A 2 11.73 -0.81 2.98
CA GLU A 2 11.34 0.53 2.52
C GLU A 2 11.72 0.71 1.06
N VAL A 3 10.80 1.30 0.27
CA VAL A 3 11.09 1.64 -1.13
C VAL A 3 10.75 3.10 -1.37
N GLU A 4 11.58 3.76 -2.17
CA GLU A 4 11.36 5.15 -2.58
C GLU A 4 10.31 5.22 -3.69
N PRO A 5 9.61 6.38 -3.86
CA PRO A 5 8.56 6.49 -4.87
C PRO A 5 9.00 6.12 -6.28
N LEU A 6 10.15 6.60 -6.73
CA LEU A 6 10.64 6.29 -8.09
C LEU A 6 10.96 4.80 -8.25
N GLU A 7 11.46 4.18 -7.19
CA GLU A 7 11.72 2.74 -7.18
C GLU A 7 10.42 1.95 -7.27
N LEU A 8 9.40 2.35 -6.49
CA LEU A 8 8.11 1.67 -6.55
C LEU A 8 7.46 1.84 -7.92
N GLU A 9 7.55 3.03 -8.52
CA GLU A 9 7.03 3.25 -9.86
C GLU A 9 7.65 2.27 -10.86
N LYS A 10 8.96 2.09 -10.77
CA LYS A 10 9.69 1.13 -11.61
C LYS A 10 9.21 -0.30 -11.36
N MET A 11 9.05 -0.68 -10.10
CA MET A 11 8.58 -2.01 -9.73
C MET A 11 7.18 -2.29 -10.31
N ILE A 12 6.29 -1.30 -10.25
CA ILE A 12 4.95 -1.44 -10.80
C ILE A 12 5.00 -1.71 -12.31
N LYS A 13 5.86 -0.98 -13.02
CA LYS A 13 6.01 -1.14 -14.47
C LYS A 13 6.64 -2.47 -14.87
N GLU A 14 7.59 -2.95 -14.08
CA GLU A 14 8.36 -4.16 -14.42
C GLU A 14 7.75 -5.45 -13.87
N ASN A 15 6.90 -5.35 -12.85
CA ASN A 15 6.33 -6.52 -12.19
C ASN A 15 4.79 -6.41 -12.16
N PRO A 16 4.11 -6.95 -13.19
CA PRO A 16 2.64 -6.89 -13.23
C PRO A 16 1.95 -7.68 -12.12
N ASP A 17 2.68 -8.56 -11.43
CA ASP A 17 2.12 -9.35 -10.33
C ASP A 17 2.23 -8.67 -8.97
N LEU A 18 2.91 -7.52 -8.91
CA LEU A 18 3.01 -6.74 -7.67
C LEU A 18 1.63 -6.22 -7.27
N LEU A 19 1.24 -6.48 -6.03
CA LEU A 19 -0.02 -6.00 -5.48
C LEU A 19 0.23 -4.72 -4.69
N LEU A 20 -0.68 -3.75 -4.83
CA LEU A 20 -0.63 -2.52 -4.04
C LEU A 20 -1.78 -2.49 -3.05
N LEU A 21 -1.49 -2.07 -1.82
CA LEU A 21 -2.48 -1.98 -0.75
C LEU A 21 -2.46 -0.57 -0.14
N ASP A 22 -3.60 0.11 -0.25
CA ASP A 22 -3.83 1.41 0.37
C ASP A 22 -4.43 1.18 1.76
N VAL A 23 -3.73 1.65 2.81
CA VAL A 23 -4.21 1.48 4.20
C VAL A 23 -4.69 2.80 4.80
N ARG A 24 -4.97 3.79 3.95
CA ARG A 24 -5.54 5.07 4.36
C ARG A 24 -7.04 4.94 4.61
N GLU A 25 -7.66 6.00 5.10
CA GLU A 25 -9.11 6.03 5.30
C GLU A 25 -9.87 6.17 3.99
N ASP A 26 -11.17 5.84 4.00
CA ASP A 26 -12.01 5.89 2.82
C ASP A 26 -12.00 7.27 2.15
N TRP A 27 -12.09 8.35 2.96
CA TRP A 27 -12.14 9.70 2.42
C TRP A 27 -10.84 10.12 1.74
N GLU A 28 -9.69 9.61 2.23
CA GLU A 28 -8.40 9.88 1.59
C GLU A 28 -8.34 9.22 0.22
N ARG A 29 -8.80 7.97 0.15
CA ARG A 29 -8.81 7.19 -1.09
C ARG A 29 -9.77 7.78 -2.13
N GLU A 30 -10.86 8.37 -1.67
CA GLU A 30 -11.82 9.01 -2.57
C GLU A 30 -11.26 10.25 -3.25
N LEU A 31 -10.30 10.92 -2.62
CA LEU A 31 -9.67 12.10 -3.19
C LEU A 31 -8.67 11.75 -4.28
N ILE A 32 -7.66 10.97 -3.93
CA ILE A 32 -6.64 10.47 -4.87
C ILE A 32 -6.15 9.11 -4.38
N ARG A 33 -5.65 8.30 -5.31
CA ARG A 33 -5.04 7.00 -4.98
C ARG A 33 -4.15 6.54 -6.11
N ILE A 34 -3.24 5.61 -5.81
CA ILE A 34 -2.43 4.96 -6.85
C ILE A 34 -3.27 3.83 -7.42
N GLU A 35 -3.44 3.81 -8.74
CA GLU A 35 -4.22 2.78 -9.44
C GLU A 35 -3.29 1.81 -10.17
N PRO A 36 -3.58 0.50 -10.22
CA PRO A 36 -4.60 -0.16 -9.43
C PRO A 36 -4.10 -0.47 -8.03
N SER A 37 -4.98 -0.41 -7.04
CA SER A 37 -4.64 -0.78 -5.67
C SER A 37 -5.90 -1.26 -4.94
N ALA A 38 -5.69 -2.16 -3.98
CA ALA A 38 -6.75 -2.58 -3.08
C ALA A 38 -6.77 -1.66 -1.87
N HIS A 39 -7.81 -1.74 -1.07
CA HIS A 39 -8.00 -0.87 0.08
C HIS A 39 -8.35 -1.67 1.33
N CYS A 40 -7.60 -1.41 2.41
CA CYS A 40 -7.92 -1.93 3.74
C CYS A 40 -7.37 -0.96 4.78
N PRO A 41 -8.20 -0.10 5.39
CA PRO A 41 -7.74 0.88 6.38
C PRO A 41 -6.95 0.21 7.50
N VAL A 42 -5.91 0.89 7.98
CA VAL A 42 -4.96 0.32 8.96
C VAL A 42 -5.65 -0.16 10.23
N GLY A 43 -6.74 0.50 10.64
CA GLY A 43 -7.50 0.09 11.83
C GLY A 43 -8.05 -1.34 11.76
N LYS A 44 -8.28 -1.85 10.56
CA LYS A 44 -8.77 -3.22 10.37
C LYS A 44 -7.76 -4.27 10.81
N PHE A 45 -6.46 -3.94 10.76
CA PHE A 45 -5.41 -4.86 11.17
C PHE A 45 -5.37 -5.08 12.67
N SER A 46 -5.92 -4.14 13.45
CA SER A 46 -6.02 -4.25 14.89
C SER A 46 -7.37 -4.79 15.35
N HIS A 47 -8.33 -4.97 14.42
CA HIS A 47 -9.64 -5.48 14.76
C HIS A 47 -9.57 -6.98 15.08
N PRO A 48 -10.37 -7.47 16.06
CA PRO A 48 -10.36 -8.90 16.41
C PRO A 48 -10.60 -9.84 15.21
N GLU A 49 -11.38 -9.39 14.22
CA GLU A 49 -11.65 -10.17 13.02
C GLU A 49 -10.55 -10.06 11.97
N GLY A 50 -9.59 -9.14 12.19
CA GLY A 50 -8.49 -8.91 11.26
C GLY A 50 -8.90 -8.18 9.99
N PRO A 51 -7.94 -7.97 9.09
CA PRO A 51 -8.22 -7.30 7.82
C PRO A 51 -8.94 -8.25 6.85
N VAL A 52 -9.75 -7.66 5.97
CA VAL A 52 -10.36 -8.40 4.85
C VAL A 52 -9.65 -7.94 3.59
N LEU A 53 -8.92 -8.85 2.96
CA LEU A 53 -8.14 -8.58 1.76
C LEU A 53 -8.72 -9.35 0.57
N PRO A 54 -8.56 -8.82 -0.66
CA PRO A 54 -8.96 -9.56 -1.85
C PRO A 54 -8.27 -10.92 -1.93
N PRO A 55 -8.88 -11.92 -2.60
CA PRO A 55 -8.33 -13.28 -2.64
C PRO A 55 -6.90 -13.39 -3.20
N GLU A 56 -6.50 -12.48 -4.10
CA GLU A 56 -5.16 -12.50 -4.67
C GLU A 56 -4.06 -12.09 -3.69
N PHE A 57 -4.43 -11.50 -2.54
CA PHE A 57 -3.48 -11.11 -1.50
C PHE A 57 -3.10 -12.32 -0.65
N MET A 58 -2.32 -13.21 -1.24
CA MET A 58 -1.84 -14.42 -0.57
C MET A 58 -0.44 -14.17 0.00
N PRO A 59 -0.07 -14.84 1.10
CA PRO A 59 1.21 -14.57 1.79
C PRO A 59 2.46 -14.70 0.92
N GLU A 60 2.43 -15.49 -0.13
CA GLU A 60 3.57 -15.66 -1.04
C GLU A 60 3.69 -14.55 -2.09
N ARG A 61 2.69 -13.68 -2.21
CA ARG A 61 2.70 -12.60 -3.19
C ARG A 61 3.52 -11.40 -2.70
N GLU A 62 4.03 -10.63 -3.65
CA GLU A 62 4.70 -9.36 -3.33
C GLU A 62 3.64 -8.29 -3.16
N VAL A 63 3.71 -7.58 -2.03
CA VAL A 63 2.74 -6.54 -1.68
C VAL A 63 3.46 -5.25 -1.31
N ALA A 64 3.14 -4.18 -2.00
CA ALA A 64 3.59 -2.83 -1.64
C ALA A 64 2.44 -2.12 -0.94
N VAL A 65 2.73 -1.55 0.23
CA VAL A 65 1.73 -0.92 1.09
C VAL A 65 2.01 0.56 1.16
N TYR A 66 0.98 1.39 1.07
CA TYR A 66 1.16 2.83 1.17
C TYR A 66 0.07 3.50 2.01
N CYS A 67 0.47 4.64 2.57
CA CYS A 67 -0.45 5.55 3.26
C CYS A 67 -0.05 6.99 2.91
N LYS A 68 -0.43 7.96 3.72
CA LYS A 68 -0.12 9.37 3.42
C LYS A 68 1.37 9.67 3.58
N ALA A 69 1.99 9.25 4.69
CA ALA A 69 3.37 9.61 5.05
C ALA A 69 4.28 8.43 5.38
N GLY A 70 3.79 7.20 5.31
CA GLY A 70 4.59 5.99 5.51
C GLY A 70 4.48 5.33 6.88
N VAL A 71 3.80 5.94 7.86
CA VAL A 71 3.70 5.41 9.22
C VAL A 71 2.63 4.32 9.35
N ARG A 72 1.41 4.62 8.92
CA ARG A 72 0.31 3.64 8.96
C ARG A 72 0.63 2.42 8.13
N SER A 73 1.26 2.63 6.96
CA SER A 73 1.64 1.54 6.08
C SER A 73 2.75 0.67 6.69
N MET A 74 3.67 1.26 7.44
CA MET A 74 4.68 0.49 8.17
C MET A 74 4.02 -0.42 9.20
N MET A 75 3.03 0.10 9.93
CA MET A 75 2.27 -0.69 10.90
C MET A 75 1.54 -1.85 10.23
N ALA A 76 0.92 -1.59 9.07
CA ALA A 76 0.25 -2.63 8.30
C ALA A 76 1.23 -3.69 7.81
N CYS A 77 2.43 -3.29 7.36
CA CYS A 77 3.46 -4.24 6.97
C CYS A 77 3.87 -5.15 8.13
N GLN A 78 4.00 -4.60 9.33
CA GLN A 78 4.32 -5.40 10.51
C GLN A 78 3.24 -6.43 10.80
N ALA A 79 1.97 -6.03 10.68
CA ALA A 79 0.85 -6.94 10.88
C ALA A 79 0.81 -8.03 9.79
N LEU A 80 1.05 -7.66 8.53
CA LEU A 80 1.09 -8.62 7.43
C LEU A 80 2.24 -9.60 7.60
N GLU A 81 3.40 -9.13 8.06
CA GLU A 81 4.54 -10.00 8.34
C GLU A 81 4.16 -11.06 9.37
N ALA A 82 3.46 -10.65 10.44
CA ALA A 82 2.98 -11.58 11.46
C ALA A 82 1.96 -12.59 10.90
N MET A 83 1.31 -12.25 9.78
CA MET A 83 0.37 -13.14 9.10
C MET A 83 1.05 -14.08 8.08
N GLY A 84 2.38 -13.97 7.94
CA GLY A 84 3.14 -14.86 7.06
C GLY A 84 3.55 -14.25 5.73
N TYR A 85 3.29 -12.96 5.49
CA TYR A 85 3.73 -12.28 4.28
C TYR A 85 5.22 -11.98 4.40
N GLU A 86 6.01 -12.40 3.42
CA GLU A 86 7.47 -12.23 3.44
C GLU A 86 7.98 -11.16 2.48
N LYS A 87 7.21 -10.87 1.43
CA LYS A 87 7.65 -9.95 0.37
C LYS A 87 6.86 -8.65 0.45
N LEU A 88 7.20 -7.84 1.46
CA LEU A 88 6.50 -6.60 1.76
C LEU A 88 7.38 -5.38 1.50
N TYR A 89 6.77 -4.36 0.92
CA TYR A 89 7.43 -3.09 0.63
C TYR A 89 6.60 -1.97 1.21
N ASN A 90 7.22 -1.07 1.96
CA ASN A 90 6.56 0.13 2.48
C ASN A 90 6.99 1.34 1.65
N LEU A 91 6.03 2.07 1.10
CA LEU A 91 6.32 3.29 0.34
C LEU A 91 6.82 4.38 1.28
N SER A 92 8.12 4.66 1.24
CA SER A 92 8.76 5.70 2.05
C SER A 92 8.14 7.06 1.75
N GLY A 93 7.70 7.75 2.81
CA GLY A 93 7.09 9.06 2.68
C GLY A 93 5.69 9.06 2.10
N GLY A 94 5.16 7.90 1.73
CA GLY A 94 3.78 7.72 1.29
C GLY A 94 3.36 8.57 0.11
N MET A 95 2.06 8.90 0.07
CA MET A 95 1.50 9.70 -1.02
C MET A 95 2.10 11.10 -1.12
N ILE A 96 2.58 11.65 -0.02
CA ILE A 96 3.23 12.97 -0.04
C ILE A 96 4.45 12.92 -0.96
N ARG A 97 5.37 11.99 -0.71
CA ARG A 97 6.57 11.86 -1.53
C ARG A 97 6.28 11.32 -2.92
N TRP A 98 5.32 10.43 -3.05
CA TRP A 98 4.90 9.95 -4.37
C TRP A 98 4.47 11.12 -5.25
N SER A 99 3.66 12.04 -4.70
CA SER A 99 3.19 13.20 -5.45
C SER A 99 4.32 14.14 -5.84
N GLU A 100 5.35 14.25 -5.00
CA GLU A 100 6.52 15.10 -5.28
C GLU A 100 7.44 14.47 -6.33
N ASP A 101 7.72 13.18 -6.21
CA ASP A 101 8.75 12.51 -6.99
C ASP A 101 8.24 11.88 -8.30
N VAL A 102 7.04 11.35 -8.27
CA VAL A 102 6.42 10.70 -9.44
C VAL A 102 5.39 11.59 -10.09
N GLY A 103 4.59 12.27 -9.29
CA GLY A 103 3.50 13.13 -9.74
C GLY A 103 2.22 12.79 -9.01
N ALA A 104 1.39 13.80 -8.75
CA ALA A 104 0.10 13.59 -8.10
C ALA A 104 -0.79 12.76 -9.02
N PRO A 105 -1.41 11.66 -8.51
CA PRO A 105 -2.39 10.92 -9.30
C PRO A 105 -3.57 11.83 -9.66
N PRO A 106 -4.25 11.58 -10.78
CA PRO A 106 -5.43 12.37 -11.13
C PRO A 106 -6.51 12.21 -10.05
N PRO A 107 -7.33 13.25 -9.83
CA PRO A 107 -8.44 13.16 -8.87
C PRO A 107 -9.37 12.00 -9.25
N VAL A 108 -9.94 11.37 -8.22
CA VAL A 108 -10.92 10.30 -8.41
C VAL A 108 -12.28 10.93 -8.66
N ASP A 109 -12.94 10.54 -9.73
CA ASP A 109 -14.28 11.04 -10.07
C ASP A 109 -15.36 10.29 -9.30
#